data_4e8c5e0e960fc6f3ad7786dd4db0cd2c
#
_entry.id   4e8c5e0e960fc6f3ad7786dd4db0cd2c
#
_cell.length_a   1.000
_cell.length_b   1.000
_cell.length_c   1.000
_cell.angle_alpha   90.00
_cell.angle_beta   90.00
_cell.angle_gamma   90.00
#
_symmetry.space_group_name_H-M   'P 1'
#
loop_
_entity.id
_entity.type
_entity.pdbx_description
1 polymer ?
#
loop_
_entity_poly.entity_id
_entity_poly.type
_entity_poly.pdbx_seq_one_letter_code
_entity_poly.pdbx_strand_id
1 'polypeptide(L)'
;MYIDGDTHYWPLRFIDKVSHPGKGYVEVTPDKGDLIRFGEPVPGKVATYYRDGNKIHSFKEGRWSLSLRAEFMKKDGFDAQILIPDNRPLIYEVDAELGRQLARAYNDTAAEDIKGDDRFIGCAWIYLPDIQESIRELRRAVKDLGMRAVKFNGGWGNGDLDNEVLWPLYEEIAKLDIPILLHPAARVFEVQHSHPWLVGAERYQGYPHFPTALGFPLTYMVSAARLIFSGVLDRFPTLRFAFFEGGIGWVPWLMHTLNAHTPGEAGISTAVKQFFDGKQKIKKAPSEYFNQFYIAAVSWETYLPETIKGWPNHNIIIGSDFDHADAVATWPKTVQTIKSMPGLSEEDKEKVLGGNAKRLLGFNGNGAVAH
;
A
#
# COMPACT_ATOMS: atom_id res chain seq x y z
N MET A 1 -14.46 -8.44 -13.05
CA MET A 1 -12.98 -8.34 -12.95
C MET A 1 -12.64 -8.19 -11.48
N TYR A 2 -11.96 -9.18 -10.92
CA TYR A 2 -11.46 -9.19 -9.56
C TYR A 2 -10.00 -8.77 -9.54
N ILE A 3 -9.66 -7.88 -8.63
CA ILE A 3 -8.34 -7.25 -8.56
C ILE A 3 -7.71 -7.54 -7.21
N ASP A 4 -6.56 -8.18 -7.26
CA ASP A 4 -5.69 -8.34 -6.10
C ASP A 4 -4.99 -7.00 -5.83
N GLY A 5 -5.45 -6.32 -4.79
CA GLY A 5 -5.06 -4.94 -4.49
C GLY A 5 -3.71 -4.81 -3.82
N ASP A 6 -3.21 -5.88 -3.20
CA ASP A 6 -1.99 -5.87 -2.40
C ASP A 6 -1.07 -7.01 -2.80
N THR A 7 -0.05 -6.69 -3.59
CA THR A 7 0.99 -7.64 -3.97
C THR A 7 2.32 -6.91 -4.16
N HIS A 8 3.40 -7.57 -3.81
CA HIS A 8 4.72 -6.97 -3.91
C HIS A 8 5.43 -7.37 -5.20
N TYR A 9 6.06 -6.41 -5.85
CA TYR A 9 6.81 -6.65 -7.07
C TYR A 9 8.22 -6.05 -7.02
N TRP A 10 9.17 -6.84 -7.47
CA TRP A 10 10.57 -6.46 -7.51
C TRP A 10 11.20 -6.95 -8.81
N PRO A 11 11.23 -6.14 -9.87
CA PRO A 11 11.79 -6.57 -11.15
C PRO A 11 13.22 -7.12 -11.00
N LEU A 12 13.48 -8.34 -11.47
CA LEU A 12 14.80 -8.94 -11.34
C LEU A 12 15.89 -8.07 -11.99
N ARG A 13 15.56 -7.48 -13.15
CA ARG A 13 16.46 -6.57 -13.88
C ARG A 13 16.70 -5.24 -13.15
N PHE A 14 15.79 -4.81 -12.30
CA PHE A 14 16.01 -3.66 -11.43
C PHE A 14 17.12 -3.94 -10.42
N ILE A 15 17.11 -5.13 -9.81
CA ILE A 15 18.15 -5.54 -8.86
C ILE A 15 19.53 -5.52 -9.54
N ASP A 16 19.61 -5.98 -10.76
CA ASP A 16 20.84 -5.94 -11.56
C ASP A 16 21.32 -4.52 -11.85
N LYS A 17 20.42 -3.62 -12.26
CA LYS A 17 20.73 -2.19 -12.48
C LYS A 17 21.21 -1.49 -11.20
N VAL A 18 20.61 -1.80 -10.06
CA VAL A 18 20.97 -1.20 -8.76
C VAL A 18 22.31 -1.72 -8.25
N SER A 19 22.68 -2.93 -8.62
CA SER A 19 23.94 -3.52 -8.19
C SER A 19 25.16 -2.93 -8.89
N HIS A 20 24.98 -2.27 -10.02
CA HIS A 20 26.08 -1.82 -10.90
C HIS A 20 26.78 -0.50 -10.55
N PRO A 21 26.29 0.44 -9.70
CA PRO A 21 27.12 1.57 -9.27
C PRO A 21 28.23 1.20 -8.31
N GLY A 22 28.31 -0.05 -7.84
CA GLY A 22 29.39 -0.49 -6.98
C GLY A 22 29.31 -1.95 -6.58
N LYS A 23 29.94 -2.83 -7.34
CA LYS A 23 30.26 -4.21 -6.91
C LYS A 23 29.09 -5.06 -6.34
N GLY A 24 27.85 -4.76 -6.72
CA GLY A 24 26.71 -5.60 -6.38
C GLY A 24 26.41 -6.56 -7.53
N TYR A 25 25.81 -7.72 -7.23
CA TYR A 25 25.34 -8.69 -8.20
C TYR A 25 24.14 -9.46 -7.65
N VAL A 26 23.38 -10.06 -8.55
CA VAL A 26 22.26 -10.94 -8.19
C VAL A 26 22.63 -12.36 -8.56
N GLU A 27 22.44 -13.26 -7.62
CA GLU A 27 22.55 -14.69 -7.86
C GLU A 27 21.16 -15.33 -7.78
N VAL A 28 20.77 -16.06 -8.80
CA VAL A 28 19.52 -16.82 -8.82
C VAL A 28 19.84 -18.29 -8.61
N THR A 29 19.38 -18.83 -7.50
CA THR A 29 19.61 -20.23 -7.13
C THR A 29 18.27 -20.95 -6.93
N PRO A 30 18.25 -22.29 -7.05
CA PRO A 30 17.09 -23.07 -6.65
C PRO A 30 16.76 -22.84 -5.17
N ASP A 31 15.47 -22.66 -4.85
CA ASP A 31 15.00 -22.66 -3.46
C ASP A 31 14.99 -24.12 -2.93
N LYS A 32 15.52 -24.31 -1.75
CA LYS A 32 15.68 -25.65 -1.15
C LYS A 32 14.42 -26.16 -0.43
N GLY A 33 13.26 -25.59 -0.70
CA GLY A 33 12.00 -26.15 -0.22
C GLY A 33 11.12 -25.23 0.63
N ASP A 34 11.45 -23.95 0.72
CA ASP A 34 10.64 -22.99 1.50
C ASP A 34 9.58 -22.25 0.66
N LEU A 35 9.55 -22.47 -0.65
CA LEU A 35 8.52 -21.89 -1.49
C LEU A 35 7.25 -22.73 -1.40
N ILE A 36 6.17 -22.17 -0.89
CA ILE A 36 4.87 -22.79 -0.95
C ILE A 36 4.16 -22.27 -2.20
N ARG A 37 3.78 -23.17 -3.08
CA ARG A 37 2.98 -22.89 -4.26
C ARG A 37 1.62 -23.50 -4.05
N PHE A 38 0.57 -22.66 -4.04
CA PHE A 38 -0.81 -23.15 -3.99
C PHE A 38 -1.08 -24.11 -2.80
N GLY A 39 -0.48 -23.81 -1.65
CA GLY A 39 -0.62 -24.65 -0.46
C GLY A 39 0.26 -25.90 -0.41
N GLU A 40 1.10 -26.11 -1.43
CA GLU A 40 2.04 -27.22 -1.50
C GLU A 40 3.49 -26.70 -1.55
N PRO A 41 4.44 -27.38 -0.87
CA PRO A 41 5.86 -27.08 -1.02
C PRO A 41 6.31 -27.38 -2.45
N VAL A 42 6.80 -26.41 -3.17
CA VAL A 42 7.26 -26.58 -4.56
C VAL A 42 8.65 -25.99 -4.72
N PRO A 43 9.56 -26.69 -5.39
CA PRO A 43 10.85 -26.11 -5.75
C PRO A 43 10.64 -24.83 -6.59
N GLY A 44 11.29 -23.76 -6.20
CA GLY A 44 11.27 -22.48 -6.89
C GLY A 44 12.67 -21.92 -7.02
N LYS A 45 12.76 -20.63 -7.24
CA LYS A 45 14.03 -19.91 -7.32
C LYS A 45 14.08 -18.80 -6.29
N VAL A 46 15.29 -18.51 -5.81
CA VAL A 46 15.59 -17.39 -4.94
C VAL A 46 16.58 -16.49 -5.65
N ALA A 47 16.25 -15.21 -5.76
CA ALA A 47 17.17 -14.18 -6.19
C ALA A 47 17.82 -13.56 -4.94
N THR A 48 19.13 -13.69 -4.80
CA THR A 48 19.90 -13.12 -3.72
C THR A 48 20.71 -11.95 -4.22
N TYR A 49 20.52 -10.80 -3.60
CA TYR A 49 21.27 -9.59 -3.88
C TYR A 49 22.48 -9.49 -2.95
N TYR A 50 23.63 -9.29 -3.52
CA TYR A 50 24.91 -9.07 -2.84
C TYR A 50 25.46 -7.68 -3.15
N ARG A 51 26.14 -7.08 -2.18
CA ARG A 51 26.92 -5.85 -2.33
C ARG A 51 28.24 -6.00 -1.59
N ASP A 52 29.33 -5.71 -2.27
CA ASP A 52 30.70 -5.82 -1.72
C ASP A 52 30.96 -7.20 -1.07
N GLY A 53 30.45 -8.27 -1.70
CA GLY A 53 30.56 -9.65 -1.21
C GLY A 53 29.62 -10.03 -0.06
N ASN A 54 28.84 -9.08 0.47
CA ASN A 54 27.89 -9.33 1.55
C ASN A 54 26.48 -9.56 1.00
N LYS A 55 25.80 -10.59 1.53
CA LYS A 55 24.39 -10.80 1.26
C LYS A 55 23.56 -9.67 1.87
N ILE A 56 22.82 -8.97 1.03
CA ILE A 56 21.94 -7.88 1.46
C ILE A 56 20.53 -8.40 1.68
N HIS A 57 19.96 -9.10 0.70
CA HIS A 57 18.60 -9.62 0.79
C HIS A 57 18.37 -10.77 -0.18
N SER A 58 17.35 -11.60 0.12
CA SER A 58 16.89 -12.65 -0.78
C SER A 58 15.41 -12.50 -1.05
N PHE A 59 15.03 -12.67 -2.31
CA PHE A 59 13.65 -12.59 -2.78
C PHE A 59 13.23 -13.93 -3.37
N LYS A 60 12.05 -14.42 -3.00
CA LYS A 60 11.45 -15.61 -3.61
C LYS A 60 10.96 -15.30 -5.02
N GLU A 61 10.77 -16.32 -5.83
CA GLU A 61 10.39 -16.21 -7.25
C GLU A 61 9.09 -15.42 -7.45
N GLY A 62 8.15 -15.50 -6.53
CA GLY A 62 6.91 -14.74 -6.56
C GLY A 62 7.11 -13.22 -6.63
N ARG A 63 8.20 -12.69 -6.06
CA ARG A 63 8.49 -11.26 -6.09
C ARG A 63 8.77 -10.73 -7.49
N TRP A 64 9.33 -11.54 -8.38
CA TRP A 64 9.82 -11.08 -9.68
C TRP A 64 9.31 -11.86 -10.89
N SER A 65 8.66 -13.01 -10.70
CA SER A 65 8.17 -13.85 -11.80
C SER A 65 6.73 -13.53 -12.16
N LEU A 66 6.50 -12.80 -13.24
CA LEU A 66 5.16 -12.51 -13.75
C LEU A 66 4.42 -13.77 -14.20
N SER A 67 5.13 -14.79 -14.71
CA SER A 67 4.53 -16.07 -15.08
C SER A 67 3.98 -16.82 -13.88
N LEU A 68 4.72 -16.84 -12.76
CA LEU A 68 4.26 -17.45 -11.52
C LEU A 68 3.05 -16.69 -10.94
N ARG A 69 3.06 -15.37 -11.03
CA ARG A 69 1.93 -14.52 -10.62
C ARG A 69 0.69 -14.80 -11.45
N ALA A 70 0.83 -14.91 -12.77
CA ALA A 70 -0.28 -15.24 -13.66
C ALA A 70 -0.89 -16.62 -13.35
N GLU A 71 -0.04 -17.60 -13.02
CA GLU A 71 -0.49 -18.93 -12.58
C GLU A 71 -1.27 -18.84 -11.25
N PHE A 72 -0.76 -18.11 -10.29
CA PHE A 72 -1.45 -17.84 -9.02
C PHE A 72 -2.79 -17.16 -9.24
N MET A 73 -2.84 -16.05 -9.97
CA MET A 73 -4.06 -15.32 -10.26
C MET A 73 -5.13 -16.23 -10.89
N LYS A 74 -4.74 -17.02 -11.88
CA LYS A 74 -5.63 -17.99 -12.54
C LYS A 74 -6.19 -19.00 -11.54
N LYS A 75 -5.39 -19.49 -10.61
CA LYS A 75 -5.78 -20.49 -9.63
C LYS A 75 -6.65 -19.92 -8.52
N ASP A 76 -6.38 -18.72 -8.05
CA ASP A 76 -7.17 -18.05 -7.02
C ASP A 76 -8.44 -17.39 -7.60
N GLY A 77 -8.45 -17.02 -8.87
CA GLY A 77 -9.57 -16.41 -9.56
C GLY A 77 -9.49 -14.89 -9.67
N PHE A 78 -8.31 -14.31 -9.53
CA PHE A 78 -8.06 -12.90 -9.83
C PHE A 78 -7.85 -12.67 -11.33
N ASP A 79 -8.36 -11.55 -11.81
CA ASP A 79 -8.17 -11.10 -13.20
C ASP A 79 -6.96 -10.17 -13.33
N ALA A 80 -6.66 -9.40 -12.29
CA ALA A 80 -5.55 -8.45 -12.28
C ALA A 80 -4.88 -8.34 -10.90
N GLN A 81 -3.63 -7.85 -10.88
CA GLN A 81 -2.87 -7.54 -9.67
C GLN A 81 -2.27 -6.13 -9.74
N ILE A 82 -2.31 -5.41 -8.62
CA ILE A 82 -1.53 -4.19 -8.45
C ILE A 82 -0.12 -4.58 -7.99
N LEU A 83 0.88 -4.19 -8.76
CA LEU A 83 2.28 -4.48 -8.49
C LEU A 83 2.90 -3.34 -7.67
N ILE A 84 2.93 -3.50 -6.36
CA ILE A 84 3.46 -2.50 -5.43
C ILE A 84 4.97 -2.69 -5.27
N PRO A 85 5.80 -1.63 -5.43
CA PRO A 85 7.23 -1.72 -5.12
C PRO A 85 7.45 -2.21 -3.69
N ASP A 86 8.35 -3.15 -3.49
CA ASP A 86 8.75 -3.55 -2.14
C ASP A 86 9.40 -2.38 -1.38
N ASN A 87 9.41 -2.46 -0.06
CA ASN A 87 9.99 -1.44 0.79
C ASN A 87 11.53 -1.45 0.85
N ARG A 88 12.17 -2.44 0.26
CA ARG A 88 13.63 -2.61 0.31
C ARG A 88 14.27 -2.48 -1.08
N PRO A 89 15.37 -1.71 -1.24
CA PRO A 89 15.97 -0.85 -0.23
C PRO A 89 15.04 0.29 0.19
N LEU A 90 15.23 0.82 1.39
CA LEU A 90 14.48 1.99 1.86
C LEU A 90 15.00 3.23 1.13
N ILE A 91 14.43 3.54 -0.03
CA ILE A 91 14.96 4.60 -0.91
C ILE A 91 15.00 5.98 -0.25
N TYR A 92 14.20 6.20 0.78
CA TYR A 92 14.18 7.50 1.49
C TYR A 92 15.34 7.66 2.50
N GLU A 93 16.15 6.63 2.70
CA GLU A 93 17.21 6.57 3.69
C GLU A 93 18.60 6.47 3.08
N VAL A 94 18.66 6.32 1.75
CA VAL A 94 19.91 6.43 0.99
C VAL A 94 20.17 7.90 0.62
N ASP A 95 21.37 8.21 0.12
CA ASP A 95 21.62 9.53 -0.42
C ASP A 95 20.65 9.89 -1.55
N ALA A 96 20.42 11.20 -1.72
CA ALA A 96 19.37 11.68 -2.62
C ALA A 96 19.58 11.27 -4.08
N GLU A 97 20.81 11.21 -4.55
CA GLU A 97 21.10 10.81 -5.93
C GLU A 97 20.79 9.35 -6.15
N LEU A 98 21.23 8.49 -5.24
CA LEU A 98 20.93 7.07 -5.30
C LEU A 98 19.43 6.81 -5.18
N GLY A 99 18.72 7.48 -4.26
CA GLY A 99 17.28 7.31 -4.09
C GLY A 99 16.49 7.66 -5.36
N ARG A 100 16.85 8.75 -6.05
CA ARG A 100 16.26 9.12 -7.34
C ARG A 100 16.53 8.09 -8.43
N GLN A 101 17.79 7.63 -8.53
CA GLN A 101 18.19 6.61 -9.52
C GLN A 101 17.45 5.29 -9.29
N LEU A 102 17.28 4.88 -8.03
CA LEU A 102 16.55 3.66 -7.67
C LEU A 102 15.07 3.75 -8.07
N ALA A 103 14.40 4.86 -7.74
CA ALA A 103 13.01 5.08 -8.11
C ALA A 103 12.83 5.01 -9.63
N ARG A 104 13.67 5.71 -10.37
CA ARG A 104 13.63 5.72 -11.84
C ARG A 104 13.88 4.34 -12.45
N ALA A 105 14.91 3.63 -11.97
CA ALA A 105 15.27 2.31 -12.48
C ALA A 105 14.17 1.27 -12.21
N TYR A 106 13.50 1.36 -11.05
CA TYR A 106 12.33 0.54 -10.76
C TYR A 106 11.20 0.80 -11.76
N ASN A 107 10.81 2.06 -11.94
CA ASN A 107 9.71 2.42 -12.83
C ASN A 107 9.97 1.97 -14.27
N ASP A 108 11.19 2.17 -14.77
CA ASP A 108 11.58 1.72 -16.12
C ASP A 108 11.46 0.21 -16.29
N THR A 109 12.03 -0.54 -15.35
CA THR A 109 12.05 -2.01 -15.44
C THR A 109 10.67 -2.62 -15.22
N ALA A 110 9.90 -2.12 -14.27
CA ALA A 110 8.54 -2.61 -14.03
C ALA A 110 7.64 -2.34 -15.24
N ALA A 111 7.72 -1.16 -15.85
CA ALA A 111 6.94 -0.83 -17.04
C ALA A 111 7.32 -1.72 -18.25
N GLU A 112 8.62 -1.98 -18.45
CA GLU A 112 9.09 -2.89 -19.51
C GLU A 112 8.58 -4.31 -19.29
N ASP A 113 8.60 -4.81 -18.04
CA ASP A 113 8.21 -6.18 -17.71
C ASP A 113 6.71 -6.43 -17.91
N ILE A 114 5.85 -5.44 -17.60
CA ILE A 114 4.39 -5.57 -17.73
C ILE A 114 3.85 -5.09 -19.08
N LYS A 115 4.71 -4.64 -19.98
CA LYS A 115 4.29 -4.08 -21.27
C LYS A 115 3.44 -5.05 -22.08
N GLY A 116 2.20 -4.65 -22.36
CA GLY A 116 1.26 -5.44 -23.16
C GLY A 116 0.55 -6.55 -22.38
N ASP A 117 0.66 -6.58 -21.07
CA ASP A 117 -0.07 -7.50 -20.20
C ASP A 117 -0.96 -6.73 -19.20
N ASP A 118 -2.21 -6.51 -19.59
CA ASP A 118 -3.20 -5.74 -18.81
C ASP A 118 -3.61 -6.39 -17.48
N ARG A 119 -3.13 -7.61 -17.21
CA ARG A 119 -3.34 -8.27 -15.91
C ARG A 119 -2.51 -7.63 -14.80
N PHE A 120 -1.45 -6.92 -15.14
CA PHE A 120 -0.53 -6.31 -14.19
C PHE A 120 -0.63 -4.80 -14.21
N ILE A 121 -1.00 -4.22 -13.08
CA ILE A 121 -1.21 -2.79 -12.90
C ILE A 121 0.01 -2.21 -12.19
N GLY A 122 0.79 -1.40 -12.89
CA GLY A 122 2.02 -0.83 -12.36
C GLY A 122 1.76 0.28 -11.33
N CYS A 123 2.51 0.24 -10.23
CA CYS A 123 2.57 1.28 -9.24
C CYS A 123 3.93 1.99 -9.27
N ALA A 124 3.93 3.30 -9.43
CA ALA A 124 5.15 4.09 -9.49
C ALA A 124 5.84 4.19 -8.13
N TRP A 125 7.16 4.23 -8.15
CA TRP A 125 8.00 4.56 -7.02
C TRP A 125 8.63 5.93 -7.21
N ILE A 126 8.66 6.79 -6.20
CA ILE A 126 9.22 8.13 -6.24
C ILE A 126 10.06 8.41 -4.99
N TYR A 127 11.02 9.33 -5.12
CA TYR A 127 11.88 9.72 -4.02
C TYR A 127 11.31 10.95 -3.28
N LEU A 128 10.41 10.73 -2.33
CA LEU A 128 9.65 11.77 -1.61
C LEU A 128 10.50 12.90 -1.00
N PRO A 129 11.74 12.68 -0.50
CA PRO A 129 12.53 13.79 0.05
C PRO A 129 12.88 14.89 -0.96
N ASP A 130 12.77 14.63 -2.27
CA ASP A 130 12.91 15.63 -3.33
C ASP A 130 11.57 15.79 -4.07
N ILE A 131 10.75 16.73 -3.62
CA ILE A 131 9.38 16.92 -4.14
C ILE A 131 9.38 17.28 -5.63
N GLN A 132 10.30 18.11 -6.09
CA GLN A 132 10.33 18.54 -7.48
C GLN A 132 10.72 17.40 -8.42
N GLU A 133 11.69 16.59 -8.02
CA GLU A 133 12.05 15.40 -8.78
C GLU A 133 10.95 14.34 -8.71
N SER A 134 10.32 14.17 -7.56
CA SER A 134 9.17 13.29 -7.40
C SER A 134 8.03 13.65 -8.36
N ILE A 135 7.73 14.93 -8.54
CA ILE A 135 6.72 15.41 -9.50
C ILE A 135 7.14 15.08 -10.94
N ARG A 136 8.42 15.32 -11.30
CA ARG A 136 8.92 15.02 -12.65
C ARG A 136 8.86 13.53 -12.95
N GLU A 137 9.36 12.72 -12.04
CA GLU A 137 9.37 11.26 -12.20
C GLU A 137 7.95 10.67 -12.20
N LEU A 138 7.06 11.16 -11.34
CA LEU A 138 5.67 10.73 -11.32
C LEU A 138 4.96 11.02 -12.65
N ARG A 139 5.12 12.22 -13.20
CA ARG A 139 4.57 12.55 -14.54
C ARG A 139 5.06 11.58 -15.60
N ARG A 140 6.36 11.30 -15.61
CA ARG A 140 6.95 10.36 -16.54
C ARG A 140 6.40 8.95 -16.33
N ALA A 141 6.38 8.48 -15.09
CA ALA A 141 5.89 7.15 -14.75
C ALA A 141 4.43 6.93 -15.19
N VAL A 142 3.57 7.94 -15.00
CA VAL A 142 2.16 7.84 -15.37
C VAL A 142 1.95 8.02 -16.87
N LYS A 143 2.53 9.08 -17.48
CA LYS A 143 2.22 9.45 -18.87
C LYS A 143 3.00 8.63 -19.89
N ASP A 144 4.27 8.33 -19.61
CA ASP A 144 5.17 7.69 -20.57
C ASP A 144 5.29 6.19 -20.32
N LEU A 145 5.17 5.74 -19.06
CA LEU A 145 5.35 4.35 -18.66
C LEU A 145 4.03 3.63 -18.29
N GLY A 146 2.90 4.35 -18.22
CA GLY A 146 1.59 3.76 -17.96
C GLY A 146 1.32 3.32 -16.52
N MET A 147 2.08 3.82 -15.54
CA MET A 147 1.81 3.53 -14.13
C MET A 147 0.47 4.13 -13.69
N ARG A 148 -0.26 3.39 -12.84
CA ARG A 148 -1.65 3.72 -12.48
C ARG A 148 -1.85 4.08 -11.02
N ALA A 149 -0.82 4.01 -10.23
CA ALA A 149 -0.80 4.36 -8.81
C ALA A 149 0.59 4.87 -8.44
N VAL A 150 0.71 5.48 -7.27
CA VAL A 150 2.00 5.85 -6.69
C VAL A 150 2.09 5.32 -5.27
N LYS A 151 3.21 4.70 -4.94
CA LYS A 151 3.48 4.21 -3.60
C LYS A 151 4.13 5.28 -2.74
N PHE A 152 3.57 5.46 -1.53
CA PHE A 152 4.24 6.11 -0.40
C PHE A 152 4.46 5.07 0.70
N ASN A 153 5.48 5.25 1.50
CA ASN A 153 5.49 4.65 2.82
C ASN A 153 4.52 5.42 3.71
N GLY A 154 4.07 4.84 4.81
CA GLY A 154 3.16 5.52 5.75
C GLY A 154 3.70 6.86 6.30
N GLY A 155 4.89 7.23 5.90
CA GLY A 155 5.60 8.48 6.13
C GLY A 155 6.92 8.54 5.41
N TRP A 156 7.66 9.66 5.51
CA TRP A 156 8.92 9.88 4.83
C TRP A 156 9.90 10.64 5.75
N GLY A 157 11.02 10.05 6.06
CA GLY A 157 11.98 10.65 7.00
C GLY A 157 11.30 11.04 8.32
N ASN A 158 11.34 12.31 8.69
CA ASN A 158 10.66 12.87 9.86
C ASN A 158 9.33 13.57 9.49
N GLY A 159 8.82 13.37 8.29
CA GLY A 159 7.65 14.06 7.78
C GLY A 159 6.35 13.24 7.90
N ASP A 160 5.25 13.90 8.24
CA ASP A 160 3.89 13.35 8.21
C ASP A 160 3.21 13.61 6.87
N LEU A 161 2.25 12.77 6.50
CA LEU A 161 1.49 12.89 5.24
C LEU A 161 0.68 14.19 5.14
N ASP A 162 0.46 14.89 6.25
CA ASP A 162 -0.19 16.20 6.29
C ASP A 162 0.77 17.39 6.14
N ASN A 163 2.07 17.14 5.97
CA ASN A 163 3.06 18.20 5.81
C ASN A 163 2.81 18.98 4.50
N GLU A 164 2.71 20.30 4.62
CA GLU A 164 2.44 21.20 3.49
C GLU A 164 3.49 21.14 2.38
N VAL A 165 4.68 20.64 2.67
CA VAL A 165 5.73 20.40 1.66
C VAL A 165 5.28 19.40 0.59
N LEU A 166 4.34 18.48 0.92
CA LEU A 166 3.75 17.51 -0.02
C LEU A 166 2.66 18.10 -0.91
N TRP A 167 2.12 19.29 -0.61
CA TRP A 167 0.99 19.84 -1.33
C TRP A 167 1.22 20.01 -2.84
N PRO A 168 2.39 20.45 -3.33
CA PRO A 168 2.65 20.49 -4.77
C PRO A 168 2.58 19.10 -5.43
N LEU A 169 3.01 18.07 -4.71
CA LEU A 169 2.93 16.68 -5.18
C LEU A 169 1.48 16.18 -5.14
N TYR A 170 0.72 16.48 -4.10
CA TYR A 170 -0.71 16.15 -4.02
C TYR A 170 -1.51 16.80 -5.12
N GLU A 171 -1.22 18.07 -5.46
CA GLU A 171 -1.83 18.75 -6.60
C GLU A 171 -1.56 18.01 -7.92
N GLU A 172 -0.33 17.53 -8.12
CA GLU A 172 0.03 16.77 -9.32
C GLU A 172 -0.64 15.39 -9.35
N ILE A 173 -0.68 14.69 -8.24
CA ILE A 173 -1.36 13.39 -8.11
C ILE A 173 -2.86 13.54 -8.42
N ALA A 174 -3.49 14.60 -7.89
CA ALA A 174 -4.89 14.91 -8.17
C ALA A 174 -5.14 15.21 -9.66
N LYS A 175 -4.22 15.93 -10.34
CA LYS A 175 -4.29 16.20 -11.79
C LYS A 175 -4.11 14.94 -12.63
N LEU A 176 -3.27 14.01 -12.18
CA LEU A 176 -3.03 12.74 -12.85
C LEU A 176 -4.14 11.70 -12.56
N ASP A 177 -5.04 12.00 -11.63
CA ASP A 177 -6.16 11.15 -11.19
C ASP A 177 -5.74 9.72 -10.79
N ILE A 178 -4.62 9.58 -10.11
CA ILE A 178 -4.12 8.31 -9.61
C ILE A 178 -4.20 8.21 -8.09
N PRO A 179 -4.31 7.02 -7.49
CA PRO A 179 -4.30 6.85 -6.04
C PRO A 179 -2.88 6.84 -5.46
N ILE A 180 -2.82 7.17 -4.16
CA ILE A 180 -1.65 6.99 -3.30
C ILE A 180 -1.82 5.68 -2.55
N LEU A 181 -0.89 4.76 -2.72
CA LEU A 181 -0.85 3.48 -2.02
C LEU A 181 0.10 3.60 -0.82
N LEU A 182 -0.45 3.53 0.38
CA LEU A 182 0.29 3.62 1.63
C LEU A 182 0.64 2.22 2.09
N HIS A 183 1.91 1.86 1.94
CA HIS A 183 2.40 0.57 2.39
C HIS A 183 3.32 0.78 3.61
N PRO A 184 3.15 0.02 4.70
CA PRO A 184 3.97 0.20 5.89
C PRO A 184 5.41 -0.22 5.61
N ALA A 185 6.35 0.56 6.12
CA ALA A 185 7.76 0.20 6.11
C ALA A 185 8.16 -0.23 7.52
N ALA A 186 8.08 -1.54 7.79
CA ALA A 186 8.53 -2.05 9.07
C ALA A 186 10.05 -2.12 9.12
N ARG A 187 10.68 -1.28 9.91
CA ARG A 187 12.01 -1.56 10.44
C ARG A 187 11.88 -2.37 11.73
N VAL A 188 11.45 -3.61 11.58
CA VAL A 188 11.17 -4.51 12.70
C VAL A 188 12.41 -4.84 13.52
N PHE A 189 13.60 -4.74 12.92
CA PHE A 189 14.82 -5.27 13.50
C PHE A 189 15.90 -4.23 13.82
N GLU A 190 15.74 -2.99 13.37
CA GLU A 190 16.71 -1.92 13.63
C GLU A 190 16.12 -0.89 14.60
N VAL A 191 16.26 -1.16 15.85
CA VAL A 191 15.79 -0.34 16.97
C VAL A 191 16.34 1.09 16.98
N GLN A 192 17.47 1.31 16.37
CA GLN A 192 18.15 2.62 16.39
C GLN A 192 17.45 3.69 15.53
N HIS A 193 16.50 3.28 14.72
CA HIS A 193 15.73 4.17 13.86
C HIS A 193 14.24 3.84 13.99
N SER A 194 13.74 3.86 15.25
CA SER A 194 12.29 3.82 15.47
C SER A 194 11.68 4.90 14.60
N HIS A 195 11.08 4.49 13.51
CA HIS A 195 10.41 5.40 12.61
C HIS A 195 9.35 6.12 13.44
N PRO A 196 9.23 7.45 13.40
CA PRO A 196 8.21 8.18 14.16
C PRO A 196 6.76 7.74 13.84
N TRP A 197 6.62 6.89 12.85
CA TRP A 197 5.38 6.27 12.38
C TRP A 197 4.95 5.02 13.16
N LEU A 198 5.87 4.34 13.83
CA LEU A 198 5.54 3.25 14.72
C LEU A 198 5.36 3.82 16.11
N VAL A 199 4.15 4.19 16.46
CA VAL A 199 3.82 4.71 17.79
C VAL A 199 4.29 3.72 18.85
N GLY A 200 5.28 4.13 19.66
CA GLY A 200 5.84 3.28 20.71
C GLY A 200 6.70 2.13 20.19
N ALA A 201 7.36 2.28 19.03
CA ALA A 201 8.20 1.24 18.44
C ALA A 201 9.27 0.70 19.39
N GLU A 202 9.78 1.53 20.28
CA GLU A 202 10.73 1.15 21.33
C GLU A 202 10.16 0.10 22.31
N ARG A 203 8.84 0.01 22.44
CA ARG A 203 8.15 -0.97 23.27
C ARG A 203 7.92 -2.32 22.60
N TYR A 204 8.19 -2.41 21.30
CA TYR A 204 8.02 -3.63 20.51
C TYR A 204 9.27 -4.50 20.49
N GLN A 205 10.35 -4.04 21.13
CA GLN A 205 11.60 -4.78 21.22
C GLN A 205 11.38 -6.16 21.87
N GLY A 206 11.92 -7.17 21.24
CA GLY A 206 11.76 -8.56 21.71
C GLY A 206 10.44 -9.24 21.32
N TYR A 207 9.53 -8.52 20.64
CA TYR A 207 8.24 -9.05 20.17
C TYR A 207 8.09 -8.81 18.67
N PRO A 208 8.66 -9.67 17.82
CA PRO A 208 8.78 -9.42 16.37
C PRO A 208 7.45 -9.25 15.64
N HIS A 209 6.34 -9.74 16.20
CA HIS A 209 5.01 -9.60 15.61
C HIS A 209 4.27 -8.30 16.00
N PHE A 210 4.74 -7.58 17.02
CA PHE A 210 4.05 -6.36 17.47
C PHE A 210 4.05 -5.25 16.43
N PRO A 211 5.14 -5.00 15.67
CA PRO A 211 5.13 -3.99 14.62
C PRO A 211 4.06 -4.23 13.56
N THR A 212 3.85 -5.46 13.15
CA THR A 212 2.82 -5.80 12.16
C THR A 212 1.42 -5.79 12.78
N ALA A 213 1.24 -6.42 13.95
CA ALA A 213 -0.07 -6.56 14.58
C ALA A 213 -0.62 -5.25 15.16
N LEU A 214 0.25 -4.39 15.69
CA LEU A 214 -0.15 -3.14 16.37
C LEU A 214 0.41 -1.89 15.70
N GLY A 215 1.66 -1.93 15.26
CA GLY A 215 2.34 -0.77 14.69
C GLY A 215 1.69 -0.28 13.40
N PHE A 216 1.35 -1.18 12.48
CA PHE A 216 0.73 -0.81 11.21
C PHE A 216 -0.65 -0.17 11.39
N PRO A 217 -1.62 -0.79 12.08
CA PRO A 217 -2.92 -0.14 12.29
C PRO A 217 -2.81 1.16 13.09
N LEU A 218 -1.97 1.24 14.13
CA LEU A 218 -1.78 2.47 14.89
C LEU A 218 -1.21 3.60 14.02
N THR A 219 -0.22 3.30 13.17
CA THR A 219 0.34 4.25 12.21
C THR A 219 -0.73 4.78 11.26
N TYR A 220 -1.59 3.90 10.75
CA TYR A 220 -2.65 4.30 9.83
C TYR A 220 -3.76 5.09 10.50
N MET A 221 -4.14 4.77 11.72
CA MET A 221 -5.08 5.58 12.50
C MET A 221 -4.56 7.01 12.69
N VAL A 222 -3.27 7.17 13.04
CA VAL A 222 -2.63 8.48 13.18
C VAL A 222 -2.58 9.20 11.83
N SER A 223 -2.15 8.54 10.76
CA SER A 223 -2.06 9.12 9.41
C SER A 223 -3.43 9.58 8.89
N ALA A 224 -4.47 8.75 9.04
CA ALA A 224 -5.83 9.09 8.64
C ALA A 224 -6.36 10.31 9.42
N ALA A 225 -6.20 10.32 10.74
CA ALA A 225 -6.61 11.45 11.57
C ALA A 225 -5.87 12.74 11.18
N ARG A 226 -4.57 12.69 10.95
CA ARG A 226 -3.77 13.84 10.52
C ARG A 226 -4.21 14.35 9.15
N LEU A 227 -4.37 13.48 8.15
CA LEU A 227 -4.88 13.86 6.82
C LEU A 227 -6.25 14.54 6.89
N ILE A 228 -7.15 14.06 7.76
CA ILE A 228 -8.45 14.66 7.98
C ILE A 228 -8.28 16.07 8.58
N PHE A 229 -7.68 16.16 9.78
CA PHE A 229 -7.68 17.40 10.56
C PHE A 229 -6.75 18.50 10.01
N SER A 230 -5.78 18.17 9.16
CA SER A 230 -4.93 19.16 8.49
C SER A 230 -5.66 19.96 7.41
N GLY A 231 -6.79 19.45 6.89
CA GLY A 231 -7.53 20.04 5.76
C GLY A 231 -6.99 19.63 4.39
N VAL A 232 -6.03 18.71 4.30
CA VAL A 232 -5.52 18.16 3.03
C VAL A 232 -6.65 17.62 2.16
N LEU A 233 -7.57 16.85 2.78
CA LEU A 233 -8.68 16.21 2.07
C LEU A 233 -9.75 17.18 1.60
N ASP A 234 -9.89 18.35 2.23
CA ASP A 234 -10.73 19.43 1.76
C ASP A 234 -10.10 20.22 0.63
N ARG A 235 -8.77 20.37 0.67
CA ARG A 235 -8.02 21.06 -0.37
C ARG A 235 -7.90 20.24 -1.65
N PHE A 236 -7.75 18.92 -1.51
CA PHE A 236 -7.59 17.97 -2.60
C PHE A 236 -8.68 16.88 -2.56
N PRO A 237 -9.93 17.22 -2.88
CA PRO A 237 -11.09 16.34 -2.67
C PRO A 237 -11.10 15.11 -3.59
N THR A 238 -10.26 15.06 -4.62
CA THR A 238 -10.13 13.93 -5.54
C THR A 238 -9.02 12.95 -5.15
N LEU A 239 -8.18 13.30 -4.18
CA LEU A 239 -7.14 12.38 -3.71
C LEU A 239 -7.76 11.12 -3.10
N ARG A 240 -7.16 9.99 -3.42
CA ARG A 240 -7.51 8.67 -2.89
C ARG A 240 -6.28 8.04 -2.23
N PHE A 241 -6.43 7.64 -0.98
CA PHE A 241 -5.39 6.98 -0.20
C PHE A 241 -5.81 5.55 0.08
N ALA A 242 -4.97 4.57 -0.25
CA ALA A 242 -5.20 3.17 0.07
C ALA A 242 -4.19 2.69 1.11
N PHE A 243 -4.66 2.07 2.18
CA PHE A 243 -3.87 1.60 3.32
C PHE A 243 -3.77 0.08 3.27
N PHE A 244 -2.55 -0.45 3.28
CA PHE A 244 -2.26 -1.87 3.14
C PHE A 244 -1.69 -2.48 4.42
N GLU A 245 -1.89 -3.78 4.63
CA GLU A 245 -1.37 -4.56 5.75
C GLU A 245 -1.75 -4.07 7.16
N GLY A 246 -2.60 -3.08 7.29
CA GLY A 246 -2.99 -2.50 8.60
C GLY A 246 -4.25 -3.08 9.20
N GLY A 247 -4.86 -4.08 8.55
CA GLY A 247 -6.17 -4.60 8.93
C GLY A 247 -7.30 -3.58 8.73
N ILE A 248 -8.55 -4.01 8.90
CA ILE A 248 -9.75 -3.20 8.62
C ILE A 248 -10.56 -2.84 9.87
N GLY A 249 -10.38 -3.57 10.96
CA GLY A 249 -11.25 -3.46 12.15
C GLY A 249 -11.18 -2.13 12.89
N TRP A 250 -10.11 -1.36 12.71
CA TRP A 250 -9.94 -0.04 13.34
C TRP A 250 -10.80 1.05 12.68
N VAL A 251 -11.28 0.85 11.45
CA VAL A 251 -11.94 1.89 10.67
C VAL A 251 -13.26 2.36 11.30
N PRO A 252 -14.24 1.49 11.60
CA PRO A 252 -15.49 1.94 12.22
C PRO A 252 -15.27 2.60 13.58
N TRP A 253 -14.34 2.06 14.37
CA TRP A 253 -13.99 2.63 15.67
C TRP A 253 -13.41 4.04 15.51
N LEU A 254 -12.47 4.24 14.58
CA LEU A 254 -11.84 5.54 14.35
C LEU A 254 -12.86 6.56 13.82
N MET A 255 -13.70 6.18 12.85
CA MET A 255 -14.77 7.03 12.32
C MET A 255 -15.69 7.55 13.45
N HIS A 256 -16.16 6.64 14.29
CA HIS A 256 -17.01 6.98 15.43
C HIS A 256 -16.29 7.89 16.43
N THR A 257 -15.06 7.52 16.80
CA THR A 257 -14.27 8.23 17.80
C THR A 257 -13.91 9.64 17.33
N LEU A 258 -13.49 9.81 16.07
CA LEU A 258 -13.17 11.13 15.53
C LEU A 258 -14.41 12.04 15.46
N ASN A 259 -15.56 11.51 15.01
CA ASN A 259 -16.82 12.27 15.05
C ASN A 259 -17.17 12.69 16.47
N ALA A 260 -17.11 11.74 17.42
CA ALA A 260 -17.44 11.99 18.81
C ALA A 260 -16.53 13.06 19.46
N HIS A 261 -15.29 13.22 19.01
CA HIS A 261 -14.33 14.20 19.54
C HIS A 261 -14.23 15.49 18.72
N THR A 262 -15.07 15.65 17.69
CA THR A 262 -15.09 16.85 16.86
C THR A 262 -16.18 17.80 17.31
N PRO A 263 -15.91 19.11 17.51
CA PRO A 263 -16.93 20.07 17.90
C PRO A 263 -18.03 20.20 16.84
N GLY A 264 -19.30 20.18 17.27
CA GLY A 264 -20.45 20.43 16.40
C GLY A 264 -21.41 19.26 16.24
N GLU A 265 -20.99 18.02 16.52
CA GLU A 265 -21.91 16.88 16.63
C GLU A 265 -22.27 16.57 18.08
N ALA A 266 -23.50 16.10 18.29
CA ALA A 266 -24.09 15.91 19.61
C ALA A 266 -23.22 15.00 20.49
N GLY A 267 -22.68 15.53 21.59
CA GLY A 267 -22.16 14.73 22.68
C GLY A 267 -20.85 15.15 23.32
N ILE A 268 -20.10 16.08 22.75
CA ILE A 268 -18.86 16.50 23.39
C ILE A 268 -18.97 17.83 24.08
N SER A 269 -18.47 17.80 25.30
CA SER A 269 -18.53 18.92 26.22
C SER A 269 -18.04 20.23 25.61
N THR A 270 -18.70 21.31 25.92
CA THR A 270 -18.34 22.71 25.65
C THR A 270 -16.87 23.01 25.98
N ALA A 271 -16.27 22.27 26.90
CA ALA A 271 -14.86 22.41 27.27
C ALA A 271 -13.89 22.01 26.15
N VAL A 272 -14.19 20.94 25.37
CA VAL A 272 -13.36 20.53 24.23
C VAL A 272 -13.48 21.54 23.08
N LYS A 273 -14.66 22.12 22.88
CA LYS A 273 -14.89 23.15 21.86
C LYS A 273 -13.96 24.35 22.03
N GLN A 274 -13.67 24.76 23.26
CA GLN A 274 -12.78 25.90 23.55
C GLN A 274 -11.32 25.66 23.13
N PHE A 275 -10.86 24.39 23.12
CA PHE A 275 -9.51 24.05 22.67
C PHE A 275 -9.35 24.11 21.14
N PHE A 276 -10.45 23.97 20.39
CA PHE A 276 -10.47 23.90 18.93
C PHE A 276 -10.98 25.17 18.26
N ASP A 277 -11.49 26.15 19.01
CA ASP A 277 -12.04 27.39 18.47
C ASP A 277 -11.03 28.09 17.54
N GLY A 278 -11.39 28.17 16.25
CA GLY A 278 -10.58 28.77 15.20
C GLY A 278 -9.42 27.94 14.67
N LYS A 279 -9.18 26.71 15.19
CA LYS A 279 -8.08 25.85 14.73
C LYS A 279 -8.53 24.68 13.86
N GLN A 280 -9.83 24.41 13.80
CA GLN A 280 -10.37 23.32 12.99
C GLN A 280 -10.37 23.68 11.52
N LYS A 281 -9.63 22.92 10.70
CA LYS A 281 -9.51 23.15 9.24
C LYS A 281 -10.52 22.35 8.41
N ILE A 282 -11.30 21.45 9.03
CA ILE A 282 -12.22 20.55 8.34
C ILE A 282 -13.60 21.18 8.12
N LYS A 283 -14.24 20.85 6.97
CA LYS A 283 -15.53 21.42 6.54
C LYS A 283 -16.72 20.49 6.75
N LYS A 284 -16.47 19.21 7.07
CA LYS A 284 -17.48 18.17 7.21
C LYS A 284 -17.11 17.23 8.36
N ALA A 285 -18.01 16.31 8.74
CA ALA A 285 -17.74 15.35 9.78
C ALA A 285 -16.52 14.45 9.41
N PRO A 286 -15.65 14.10 10.37
CA PRO A 286 -14.49 13.26 10.11
C PRO A 286 -14.80 11.96 9.36
N SER A 287 -15.93 11.31 9.67
CA SER A 287 -16.35 10.08 8.99
C SER A 287 -16.61 10.25 7.49
N GLU A 288 -17.00 11.43 7.03
CA GLU A 288 -17.26 11.70 5.61
C GLU A 288 -16.00 11.70 4.76
N TYR A 289 -14.82 11.96 5.37
CA TYR A 289 -13.54 11.90 4.67
C TYR A 289 -13.09 10.47 4.37
N PHE A 290 -13.65 9.47 5.04
CA PHE A 290 -13.36 8.07 4.74
C PHE A 290 -13.80 7.64 3.35
N ASN A 291 -14.59 8.44 2.64
CA ASN A 291 -14.85 8.24 1.20
C ASN A 291 -13.60 8.38 0.32
N GLN A 292 -12.54 9.03 0.81
CA GLN A 292 -11.25 9.18 0.12
C GLN A 292 -10.23 8.10 0.54
N PHE A 293 -10.57 7.29 1.56
CA PHE A 293 -9.73 6.21 2.05
C PHE A 293 -10.21 4.86 1.57
N TYR A 294 -9.27 4.04 1.14
CA TYR A 294 -9.44 2.64 0.76
C TYR A 294 -8.58 1.80 1.71
N ILE A 295 -9.13 0.70 2.19
CA ILE A 295 -8.44 -0.13 3.18
C ILE A 295 -8.34 -1.55 2.63
N ALA A 296 -7.13 -2.08 2.56
CA ALA A 296 -6.92 -3.44 2.13
C ALA A 296 -7.21 -4.42 3.27
N ALA A 297 -8.12 -5.32 3.01
CA ALA A 297 -8.37 -6.50 3.84
C ALA A 297 -7.57 -7.67 3.30
N VAL A 298 -7.16 -8.56 4.18
CA VAL A 298 -6.67 -9.89 3.82
C VAL A 298 -7.75 -10.93 4.09
N SER A 299 -7.75 -12.03 3.34
CA SER A 299 -8.85 -13.01 3.36
C SER A 299 -9.03 -13.74 4.69
N TRP A 300 -8.05 -13.72 5.60
CA TRP A 300 -8.18 -14.30 6.94
C TRP A 300 -8.88 -13.38 7.96
N GLU A 301 -9.24 -12.14 7.59
CA GLU A 301 -9.95 -11.21 8.47
C GLU A 301 -11.44 -11.56 8.57
N THR A 302 -11.77 -12.46 9.47
CA THR A 302 -13.13 -12.99 9.64
C THR A 302 -14.16 -11.97 10.11
N TYR A 303 -13.73 -10.80 10.61
CA TYR A 303 -14.61 -9.70 11.05
C TYR A 303 -14.94 -8.69 9.93
N LEU A 304 -14.66 -9.02 8.68
CA LEU A 304 -15.03 -8.20 7.52
C LEU A 304 -16.53 -7.83 7.49
N PRO A 305 -17.48 -8.74 7.78
CA PRO A 305 -18.91 -8.40 7.81
C PRO A 305 -19.26 -7.35 8.87
N GLU A 306 -18.65 -7.42 10.06
CA GLU A 306 -18.86 -6.48 11.14
C GLU A 306 -18.27 -5.10 10.80
N THR A 307 -17.13 -5.06 10.15
CA THR A 307 -16.51 -3.83 9.69
C THR A 307 -17.42 -3.13 8.66
N ILE A 308 -17.97 -3.87 7.70
CA ILE A 308 -18.88 -3.33 6.69
C ILE A 308 -20.16 -2.76 7.32
N LYS A 309 -20.72 -3.42 8.33
CA LYS A 309 -21.86 -2.86 9.10
C LYS A 309 -21.56 -1.52 9.75
N GLY A 310 -20.33 -1.34 10.25
CA GLY A 310 -19.88 -0.09 10.84
C GLY A 310 -19.42 0.95 9.81
N TRP A 311 -19.28 0.55 8.56
CA TRP A 311 -18.87 1.41 7.42
C TRP A 311 -19.67 1.05 6.15
N PRO A 312 -20.98 1.37 6.07
CA PRO A 312 -21.85 0.91 4.99
C PRO A 312 -21.40 1.30 3.57
N ASN A 313 -20.80 2.48 3.43
CA ASN A 313 -20.23 2.96 2.15
C ASN A 313 -18.75 2.61 2.02
N HIS A 314 -18.38 1.42 2.44
CA HIS A 314 -17.00 0.99 2.54
C HIS A 314 -16.24 1.02 1.22
N ASN A 315 -14.97 1.36 1.31
CA ASN A 315 -13.99 1.24 0.23
C ASN A 315 -12.96 0.13 0.56
N ILE A 316 -13.44 -0.99 1.09
CA ILE A 316 -12.57 -2.14 1.39
C ILE A 316 -12.20 -2.81 0.08
N ILE A 317 -10.90 -3.04 -0.13
CA ILE A 317 -10.33 -3.82 -1.24
C ILE A 317 -9.72 -5.08 -0.67
N ILE A 318 -9.61 -6.13 -1.47
CA ILE A 318 -8.93 -7.35 -1.06
C ILE A 318 -7.48 -7.34 -1.50
N GLY A 319 -6.58 -7.84 -0.67
CA GLY A 319 -5.19 -8.10 -0.98
C GLY A 319 -4.80 -9.53 -0.61
N SER A 320 -4.02 -10.19 -1.44
CA SER A 320 -3.46 -11.50 -1.14
C SER A 320 -2.15 -11.43 -0.38
N ASP A 321 -1.53 -10.27 -0.38
CA ASP A 321 -0.16 -10.04 0.10
C ASP A 321 0.85 -11.00 -0.56
N PHE A 322 0.63 -11.28 -1.85
CA PHE A 322 1.52 -12.15 -2.63
C PHE A 322 2.91 -11.50 -2.78
N ASP A 323 4.02 -12.11 -2.41
CA ASP A 323 4.23 -13.52 -2.01
C ASP A 323 4.76 -13.63 -0.56
N HIS A 324 4.10 -12.96 0.39
CA HIS A 324 4.47 -13.09 1.80
C HIS A 324 4.07 -14.45 2.37
N ALA A 325 4.88 -14.96 3.31
CA ALA A 325 4.67 -16.30 3.88
C ALA A 325 3.43 -16.40 4.77
N ASP A 326 3.01 -15.29 5.36
CA ASP A 326 1.82 -15.19 6.21
C ASP A 326 0.51 -15.13 5.42
N ALA A 327 0.54 -14.67 4.17
CA ALA A 327 -0.57 -14.78 3.22
C ALA A 327 -0.88 -16.23 2.82
N VAL A 328 0.04 -17.12 3.05
CA VAL A 328 -0.02 -18.55 2.68
C VAL A 328 -1.19 -19.31 3.32
N ALA A 329 -1.66 -18.88 4.49
CA ALA A 329 -2.75 -19.58 5.19
C ALA A 329 -4.07 -19.59 4.39
N THR A 330 -4.30 -18.61 3.53
CA THR A 330 -5.51 -18.49 2.70
C THR A 330 -5.25 -18.64 1.21
N TRP A 331 -4.00 -18.56 0.82
CA TRP A 331 -3.52 -18.63 -0.54
C TRP A 331 -3.48 -20.07 -1.08
N PRO A 332 -4.02 -20.41 -2.24
CA PRO A 332 -4.62 -19.57 -3.27
C PRO A 332 -6.16 -19.60 -3.21
N LYS A 333 -6.74 -19.26 -2.10
CA LYS A 333 -8.21 -19.35 -1.87
C LYS A 333 -8.84 -18.01 -1.52
N THR A 334 -8.13 -16.89 -1.77
CA THR A 334 -8.57 -15.55 -1.37
C THR A 334 -9.94 -15.22 -1.92
N VAL A 335 -10.14 -15.36 -3.24
CA VAL A 335 -11.43 -15.08 -3.89
C VAL A 335 -12.53 -16.03 -3.37
N GLN A 336 -12.21 -17.32 -3.23
CA GLN A 336 -13.18 -18.29 -2.74
C GLN A 336 -13.58 -18.02 -1.29
N THR A 337 -12.63 -17.61 -0.44
CA THR A 337 -12.88 -17.26 0.97
C THR A 337 -13.86 -16.10 1.07
N ILE A 338 -13.66 -15.03 0.29
CA ILE A 338 -14.60 -13.89 0.27
C ILE A 338 -15.96 -14.30 -0.28
N LYS A 339 -15.99 -15.05 -1.39
CA LYS A 339 -17.26 -15.53 -1.97
C LYS A 339 -18.09 -16.39 -1.03
N SER A 340 -17.44 -17.22 -0.23
CA SER A 340 -18.12 -18.10 0.73
C SER A 340 -18.31 -17.48 2.11
N MET A 341 -17.82 -16.26 2.35
CA MET A 341 -17.86 -15.62 3.67
C MET A 341 -19.30 -15.33 4.08
N PRO A 342 -19.77 -15.89 5.21
CA PRO A 342 -21.11 -15.62 5.71
C PRO A 342 -21.25 -14.17 6.19
N GLY A 343 -22.45 -13.64 6.09
CA GLY A 343 -22.75 -12.28 6.58
C GLY A 343 -22.40 -11.14 5.61
N LEU A 344 -21.82 -11.44 4.45
CA LEU A 344 -21.65 -10.50 3.35
C LEU A 344 -22.77 -10.64 2.31
N SER A 345 -23.30 -9.50 1.86
CA SER A 345 -24.15 -9.47 0.68
C SER A 345 -23.35 -9.74 -0.61
N GLU A 346 -23.98 -10.20 -1.67
CA GLU A 346 -23.32 -10.38 -2.96
C GLU A 346 -22.77 -9.05 -3.50
N GLU A 347 -23.46 -7.92 -3.24
CA GLU A 347 -22.99 -6.60 -3.59
C GLU A 347 -21.67 -6.25 -2.86
N ASP A 348 -21.58 -6.53 -1.56
CA ASP A 348 -20.37 -6.26 -0.78
C ASP A 348 -19.21 -7.15 -1.25
N LYS A 349 -19.49 -8.44 -1.55
CA LYS A 349 -18.47 -9.34 -2.11
C LYS A 349 -17.90 -8.81 -3.43
N GLU A 350 -18.77 -8.38 -4.35
CA GLU A 350 -18.33 -7.78 -5.63
C GLU A 350 -17.57 -6.46 -5.43
N LYS A 351 -17.98 -5.62 -4.49
CA LYS A 351 -17.24 -4.40 -4.13
C LYS A 351 -15.83 -4.73 -3.62
N VAL A 352 -15.73 -5.65 -2.66
CA VAL A 352 -14.46 -6.05 -2.04
C VAL A 352 -13.52 -6.71 -3.05
N LEU A 353 -14.03 -7.63 -3.86
CA LEU A 353 -13.22 -8.40 -4.81
C LEU A 353 -12.71 -7.58 -6.00
N GLY A 354 -13.37 -6.46 -6.34
CA GLY A 354 -12.91 -5.69 -7.50
C GLY A 354 -13.56 -4.33 -7.70
N GLY A 355 -14.83 -4.15 -7.31
CA GLY A 355 -15.53 -2.88 -7.53
C GLY A 355 -14.83 -1.68 -6.90
N ASN A 356 -14.36 -1.83 -5.67
CA ASN A 356 -13.65 -0.78 -4.95
C ASN A 356 -12.24 -0.53 -5.52
N ALA A 357 -11.52 -1.59 -5.90
CA ALA A 357 -10.21 -1.44 -6.54
C ALA A 357 -10.31 -0.73 -7.91
N LYS A 358 -11.36 -1.01 -8.68
CA LYS A 358 -11.64 -0.27 -9.92
C LYS A 358 -11.88 1.21 -9.66
N ARG A 359 -12.68 1.56 -8.65
CA ARG A 359 -12.89 2.97 -8.26
C ARG A 359 -11.61 3.63 -7.77
N LEU A 360 -10.81 2.91 -6.98
CA LEU A 360 -9.49 3.38 -6.53
C LEU A 360 -8.62 3.77 -7.73
N LEU A 361 -8.57 2.93 -8.75
CA LEU A 361 -7.72 3.10 -9.94
C LEU A 361 -8.33 4.03 -11.02
N GLY A 362 -9.56 4.53 -10.83
CA GLY A 362 -10.23 5.37 -11.81
C GLY A 362 -10.67 4.61 -13.07
N PHE A 363 -10.93 3.29 -12.98
CA PHE A 363 -11.43 2.53 -14.12
C PHE A 363 -12.91 2.81 -14.36
N ASN A 364 -13.29 3.05 -15.63
CA ASN A 364 -14.69 3.18 -16.04
C ASN A 364 -15.43 1.86 -15.90
N GLY A 365 -16.78 1.91 -15.81
CA GLY A 365 -17.65 0.75 -15.59
C GLY A 365 -17.44 -0.44 -16.55
N ASN A 366 -16.78 -0.23 -17.68
CA ASN A 366 -16.44 -1.27 -18.68
C ASN A 366 -15.03 -1.86 -18.51
N GLY A 367 -14.33 -1.55 -17.41
CA GLY A 367 -12.96 -2.05 -17.19
C GLY A 367 -11.89 -1.43 -18.08
N ALA A 368 -12.27 -0.49 -18.95
CA ALA A 368 -11.33 0.29 -19.74
C ALA A 368 -10.90 1.54 -18.98
N VAL A 369 -9.66 1.90 -19.17
CA VAL A 369 -9.03 3.10 -18.63
C VAL A 369 -9.77 4.32 -19.18
N ALA A 370 -10.18 5.25 -18.30
CA ALA A 370 -10.51 6.61 -18.73
C ALA A 370 -9.22 7.26 -19.26
N HIS A 371 -9.22 7.62 -20.52
CA HIS A 371 -8.14 8.38 -21.16
C HIS A 371 -8.31 9.86 -20.88
#